data_07ca863e753e5ba4c423c7925cedafda
#
_entry.id   07ca863e753e5ba4c423c7925cedafda
#
_cell.length_a   1.000
_cell.length_b   1.000
_cell.length_c   1.000
_cell.angle_alpha   90.00
_cell.angle_beta   90.00
_cell.angle_gamma   90.00
#
_symmetry.space_group_name_H-M   'P 1'
#
loop_
_entity.id
_entity.type
_entity.pdbx_description
1 polymer ?
#
loop_
_entity_poly.entity_id
_entity_poly.type
_entity_poly.pdbx_seq_one_letter_code
_entity_poly.pdbx_strand_id
1 'polypeptide(L)'
;MISRASGSRQSPATGTPPALAAAMEAAVAGATEFGRVGRRIMLKIWDPEPTNNRITNEPAWCLGRSYILDVKNYGPALVSTDTPPSDSVETPSLPPPNNPDTPPDSASSSFDSSLAYEEPGQDGGWPPEFVDDFESRIWMTYRTDFEPIPKSADPRAASALSFTMRLKTSFSDQNGFSSDTGWGCMIRSGQSLLANAISITRLGRDWRRSKDPDAERPILPLFADDPRAPYSLHNFVKHGAVACGKYPGEWFGPSATARSIQALANANETSLRVYSTGDLPDVYEDSFMAVANPDGEAFQPTLILVGTRLGIDKINQVYEQALIATLQMPQSVGIAGYVIPPYPAISKLYSDVFSGRPSSSHYFVGAQGQWLFYLDPHHPRPALPYHENPGAYTKADIDSCHTRRLRHLHVGDMDPSMLIGFLIRDEDDWDMWKSSVNHVQGKAIVNVSAHDPAMGLPSGRAEAIDEVETLSDDADTVLGI
;
A
#
# COMPACT_ATOMS: atom_id res chain seq x y z
N MET A 1 -22.37 72.93 31.81
CA MET A 1 -22.56 71.49 31.66
C MET A 1 -22.33 71.18 30.18
N ILE A 2 -21.19 70.60 29.84
CA ILE A 2 -20.71 70.42 28.45
C ILE A 2 -20.92 68.93 28.09
N SER A 3 -21.79 68.69 27.11
CA SER A 3 -22.06 67.42 26.56
C SER A 3 -20.97 67.06 25.49
N ARG A 4 -20.23 65.98 25.66
CA ARG A 4 -19.29 65.44 24.67
C ARG A 4 -20.01 64.44 23.76
N ALA A 5 -20.07 64.71 22.47
CA ALA A 5 -20.47 63.81 21.43
C ALA A 5 -19.27 62.91 21.07
N SER A 6 -19.45 61.55 21.16
CA SER A 6 -18.51 60.61 20.72
C SER A 6 -18.78 60.20 19.25
N GLY A 7 -17.90 60.61 18.36
CA GLY A 7 -17.94 60.25 16.95
C GLY A 7 -17.28 58.84 16.76
N SER A 8 -18.04 57.87 16.26
CA SER A 8 -17.55 56.56 15.80
C SER A 8 -16.89 56.74 14.44
N ARG A 9 -15.58 56.42 14.36
CA ARG A 9 -14.87 56.27 13.09
C ARG A 9 -15.18 54.89 12.51
N GLN A 10 -15.87 54.84 11.40
CA GLN A 10 -15.96 53.66 10.54
C GLN A 10 -14.65 53.51 9.74
N SER A 11 -13.99 52.35 9.86
CA SER A 11 -12.88 51.97 9.00
C SER A 11 -13.42 51.51 7.63
N PRO A 12 -12.78 51.87 6.51
CA PRO A 12 -13.22 51.43 5.20
C PRO A 12 -12.88 49.95 5.02
N ALA A 13 -13.88 49.12 4.63
CA ALA A 13 -13.70 47.73 4.20
C ALA A 13 -12.95 47.74 2.86
N THR A 14 -11.74 47.22 2.84
CA THR A 14 -10.97 46.94 1.62
C THR A 14 -11.43 45.63 1.02
N GLY A 15 -12.54 45.65 0.28
CA GLY A 15 -12.97 44.55 -0.56
C GLY A 15 -12.11 44.50 -1.82
N THR A 16 -11.47 43.37 -2.09
CA THR A 16 -10.74 43.08 -3.34
C THR A 16 -11.72 43.24 -4.51
N PRO A 17 -11.37 43.96 -5.60
CA PRO A 17 -12.25 44.09 -6.75
C PRO A 17 -12.58 42.72 -7.35
N PRO A 18 -13.85 42.45 -7.72
CA PRO A 18 -14.27 41.13 -8.24
C PRO A 18 -13.52 40.66 -9.51
N ALA A 19 -13.01 41.59 -10.29
CA ALA A 19 -12.17 41.26 -11.45
C ALA A 19 -10.79 40.71 -11.07
N LEU A 20 -10.22 41.15 -9.93
CA LEU A 20 -8.93 40.63 -9.46
C LEU A 20 -9.09 39.26 -8.83
N ALA A 21 -10.20 38.98 -8.14
CA ALA A 21 -10.54 37.68 -7.60
C ALA A 21 -10.74 36.68 -8.73
N ALA A 22 -11.48 36.99 -9.79
CA ALA A 22 -11.69 36.17 -10.96
C ALA A 22 -10.38 35.91 -11.75
N ALA A 23 -9.49 36.92 -11.84
CA ALA A 23 -8.19 36.75 -12.47
C ALA A 23 -7.25 35.83 -11.65
N MET A 24 -7.31 35.92 -10.33
CA MET A 24 -6.55 35.01 -9.44
C MET A 24 -7.10 33.60 -9.49
N GLU A 25 -8.41 33.36 -9.53
CA GLU A 25 -9.00 32.04 -9.71
C GLU A 25 -8.63 31.42 -11.06
N ALA A 26 -8.67 32.19 -12.15
CA ALA A 26 -8.25 31.72 -13.47
C ALA A 26 -6.73 31.39 -13.52
N ALA A 27 -5.89 32.19 -12.85
CA ALA A 27 -4.46 31.92 -12.74
C ALA A 27 -4.16 30.66 -11.90
N VAL A 28 -4.90 30.42 -10.83
CA VAL A 28 -4.79 29.21 -10.01
C VAL A 28 -5.28 27.99 -10.77
N ALA A 29 -6.39 28.09 -11.51
CA ALA A 29 -6.89 27.01 -12.36
C ALA A 29 -5.89 26.65 -13.47
N GLY A 30 -5.32 27.65 -14.19
CA GLY A 30 -4.28 27.44 -15.19
C GLY A 30 -2.99 26.84 -14.61
N ALA A 31 -2.56 27.28 -13.43
CA ALA A 31 -1.39 26.72 -12.75
C ALA A 31 -1.61 25.27 -12.31
N THR A 32 -2.84 24.90 -11.93
CA THR A 32 -3.18 23.51 -11.57
C THR A 32 -3.22 22.57 -12.78
N GLU A 33 -3.70 23.04 -13.96
CA GLU A 33 -3.66 22.24 -15.18
C GLU A 33 -2.24 22.06 -15.73
N PHE A 34 -1.45 23.13 -15.76
CA PHE A 34 -0.01 23.03 -16.13
C PHE A 34 0.75 22.13 -15.16
N GLY A 35 0.44 22.19 -13.87
CA GLY A 35 0.99 21.30 -12.85
C GLY A 35 0.60 19.84 -13.06
N ARG A 36 -0.64 19.58 -13.52
CA ARG A 36 -1.13 18.23 -13.83
C ARG A 36 -0.45 17.63 -15.05
N VAL A 37 -0.36 18.38 -16.15
CA VAL A 37 0.32 17.93 -17.37
C VAL A 37 1.81 17.75 -17.12
N GLY A 38 2.46 18.68 -16.43
CA GLY A 38 3.86 18.59 -16.04
C GLY A 38 4.12 17.38 -15.13
N ARG A 39 3.20 17.08 -14.18
CA ARG A 39 3.29 15.89 -13.32
C ARG A 39 3.12 14.60 -14.11
N ARG A 40 2.21 14.53 -15.10
CA ARG A 40 2.03 13.35 -15.98
C ARG A 40 3.28 13.09 -16.82
N ILE A 41 3.87 14.14 -17.42
CA ILE A 41 5.11 14.03 -18.18
C ILE A 41 6.26 13.63 -17.27
N MET A 42 6.34 14.21 -16.08
CA MET A 42 7.36 13.88 -15.08
C MET A 42 7.23 12.42 -14.62
N LEU A 43 6.02 11.93 -14.33
CA LEU A 43 5.79 10.53 -13.96
C LEU A 43 6.17 9.57 -15.09
N LYS A 44 5.86 9.86 -16.34
CA LYS A 44 6.28 9.02 -17.48
C LYS A 44 7.80 8.99 -17.69
N ILE A 45 8.51 10.06 -17.31
CA ILE A 45 9.98 10.14 -17.46
C ILE A 45 10.68 9.54 -16.23
N TRP A 46 10.12 9.71 -15.03
CA TRP A 46 10.79 9.37 -13.77
C TRP A 46 10.33 8.03 -13.18
N ASP A 47 9.17 7.52 -13.60
CA ASP A 47 8.60 6.26 -13.14
C ASP A 47 7.91 5.56 -14.34
N PRO A 48 8.67 5.17 -15.39
CA PRO A 48 8.11 4.49 -16.55
C PRO A 48 7.57 3.12 -16.13
N GLU A 49 6.47 2.69 -16.74
CA GLU A 49 6.00 1.32 -16.56
C GLU A 49 7.08 0.34 -17.02
N PRO A 50 7.34 -0.70 -16.22
CA PRO A 50 8.28 -1.72 -16.62
C PRO A 50 7.76 -2.48 -17.84
N THR A 51 8.62 -2.67 -18.82
CA THR A 51 8.36 -3.56 -19.95
C THR A 51 8.99 -4.92 -19.70
N ASN A 52 8.32 -5.98 -20.15
CA ASN A 52 8.88 -7.33 -20.13
C ASN A 52 9.94 -7.48 -21.22
N ASN A 53 11.05 -6.76 -21.08
CA ASN A 53 12.20 -6.83 -21.99
C ASN A 53 12.97 -8.16 -21.85
N ARG A 54 12.60 -8.96 -20.87
CA ARG A 54 13.20 -10.25 -20.60
C ARG A 54 12.38 -11.29 -21.33
N ILE A 55 12.76 -11.55 -22.58
CA ILE A 55 12.43 -12.81 -23.28
C ILE A 55 13.23 -13.92 -22.57
N THR A 56 12.98 -14.07 -21.26
CA THR A 56 13.53 -15.14 -20.47
C THR A 56 12.43 -16.16 -20.29
N ASN A 57 12.80 -17.43 -20.25
CA ASN A 57 11.89 -18.53 -19.89
C ASN A 57 11.49 -18.47 -18.40
N GLU A 58 11.75 -17.36 -17.72
CA GLU A 58 11.39 -17.12 -16.32
C GLU A 58 9.93 -16.70 -16.23
N PRO A 59 9.11 -17.45 -15.50
CA PRO A 59 7.70 -17.09 -15.31
C PRO A 59 7.56 -15.84 -14.47
N ALA A 60 6.55 -15.02 -14.79
CA ALA A 60 6.05 -14.00 -13.88
C ALA A 60 5.14 -14.67 -12.85
N TRP A 61 5.32 -14.38 -11.58
CA TRP A 61 4.54 -14.92 -10.48
C TRP A 61 3.64 -13.84 -9.88
N CYS A 62 2.42 -14.22 -9.52
CA CYS A 62 1.52 -13.42 -8.71
C CYS A 62 0.93 -14.32 -7.63
N LEU A 63 1.18 -14.02 -6.34
CA LEU A 63 0.66 -14.76 -5.17
C LEU A 63 0.56 -16.28 -5.41
N GLY A 64 1.70 -16.93 -5.68
CA GLY A 64 1.80 -18.38 -5.88
C GLY A 64 1.35 -18.92 -7.24
N ARG A 65 0.90 -18.08 -8.18
CA ARG A 65 0.57 -18.48 -9.56
C ARG A 65 1.65 -18.03 -10.52
N SER A 66 2.07 -18.92 -11.41
CA SER A 66 3.06 -18.65 -12.45
C SER A 66 2.42 -18.43 -13.82
N TYR A 67 2.98 -17.51 -14.59
CA TYR A 67 2.53 -17.13 -15.91
C TYR A 67 3.75 -17.07 -16.86
N ILE A 68 3.65 -17.77 -17.99
CA ILE A 68 4.69 -17.81 -19.00
C ILE A 68 4.14 -17.15 -20.26
N LEU A 69 4.94 -16.27 -20.87
CA LEU A 69 4.60 -15.70 -22.16
C LEU A 69 4.75 -16.78 -23.23
N ASP A 70 3.65 -17.19 -23.85
CA ASP A 70 3.70 -18.09 -25.01
C ASP A 70 4.08 -17.29 -26.26
N VAL A 71 5.37 -17.24 -26.56
CA VAL A 71 5.94 -16.54 -27.72
C VAL A 71 5.35 -16.99 -29.05
N LYS A 72 4.76 -18.20 -29.11
CA LYS A 72 4.16 -18.72 -30.36
C LYS A 72 2.86 -18.02 -30.76
N ASN A 73 2.16 -17.42 -29.79
CA ASN A 73 0.89 -16.74 -30.02
C ASN A 73 1.05 -15.22 -30.31
N TYR A 74 2.24 -14.67 -30.06
CA TYR A 74 2.57 -13.30 -30.37
C TYR A 74 3.44 -13.29 -31.62
N GLY A 75 2.87 -12.92 -32.77
CA GLY A 75 3.55 -12.87 -34.07
C GLY A 75 4.84 -12.02 -34.05
N PRO A 76 5.61 -11.98 -35.16
CA PRO A 76 7.00 -11.52 -35.24
C PRO A 76 7.22 -10.01 -34.98
N ALA A 77 6.28 -9.29 -34.42
CA ALA A 77 6.35 -7.84 -34.18
C ALA A 77 7.32 -7.42 -33.05
N LEU A 78 7.93 -8.36 -32.32
CA LEU A 78 8.81 -8.05 -31.17
C LEU A 78 10.30 -8.34 -31.40
N VAL A 79 10.72 -8.70 -32.60
CA VAL A 79 12.14 -8.83 -32.93
C VAL A 79 12.58 -7.58 -33.62
N SER A 80 12.93 -6.54 -32.90
CA SER A 80 13.67 -5.39 -33.44
C SER A 80 15.12 -5.82 -33.67
N THR A 81 15.45 -6.22 -34.89
CA THR A 81 16.82 -6.28 -35.32
C THR A 81 17.30 -4.85 -35.54
N ASP A 82 18.30 -4.43 -34.81
CA ASP A 82 19.05 -3.22 -35.05
C ASP A 82 19.64 -3.25 -36.45
N THR A 83 19.09 -2.41 -37.35
CA THR A 83 19.71 -2.05 -38.61
C THR A 83 19.70 -0.53 -38.68
N PRO A 84 20.83 0.14 -38.95
CA PRO A 84 20.89 1.59 -38.97
C PRO A 84 20.13 2.17 -40.17
N PRO A 85 19.53 3.37 -40.03
CA PRO A 85 18.69 3.96 -41.06
C PRO A 85 19.48 4.50 -42.21
N SER A 86 19.08 4.15 -43.43
CA SER A 86 19.45 4.85 -44.66
C SER A 86 18.49 6.01 -44.93
N ASP A 87 19.04 7.17 -45.18
CA ASP A 87 18.34 8.41 -45.49
C ASP A 87 17.37 8.28 -46.68
N SER A 88 16.10 8.64 -46.45
CA SER A 88 15.22 9.16 -47.50
C SER A 88 14.21 10.14 -46.89
N VAL A 89 14.31 11.37 -47.35
CA VAL A 89 13.49 12.52 -46.98
C VAL A 89 12.12 12.39 -47.65
N GLU A 90 11.06 12.28 -46.88
CA GLU A 90 9.70 12.55 -47.32
C GLU A 90 9.01 13.59 -46.44
N THR A 91 8.44 14.60 -47.10
CA THR A 91 7.78 15.77 -46.56
C THR A 91 6.39 15.41 -45.99
N PRO A 92 5.98 15.86 -44.81
CA PRO A 92 4.63 15.60 -44.31
C PRO A 92 3.61 16.58 -44.86
N SER A 93 2.54 16.06 -45.44
CA SER A 93 1.34 16.78 -45.84
C SER A 93 0.41 17.04 -44.64
N LEU A 94 -0.05 18.29 -44.51
CA LEU A 94 -0.96 18.79 -43.49
C LEU A 94 -2.40 18.27 -43.71
N PRO A 95 -3.15 17.95 -42.66
CA PRO A 95 -4.57 17.64 -42.72
C PRO A 95 -5.43 18.92 -42.80
N PRO A 96 -6.68 18.84 -43.36
CA PRO A 96 -7.55 19.97 -43.58
C PRO A 96 -8.22 20.49 -42.29
N PRO A 97 -8.70 21.75 -42.26
CA PRO A 97 -9.23 22.40 -41.07
C PRO A 97 -10.63 21.90 -40.70
N ASN A 98 -10.84 21.67 -39.42
CA ASN A 98 -12.13 21.33 -38.82
C ASN A 98 -13.02 22.56 -38.66
N ASN A 99 -14.32 22.39 -38.95
CA ASN A 99 -15.40 23.35 -38.79
C ASN A 99 -15.68 23.66 -37.31
N PRO A 100 -15.98 24.92 -36.97
CA PRO A 100 -16.39 25.30 -35.61
C PRO A 100 -17.92 25.39 -35.54
N ASP A 101 -18.58 24.39 -34.95
CA ASP A 101 -19.95 24.55 -34.43
C ASP A 101 -20.33 23.32 -33.60
N THR A 102 -19.98 23.36 -32.32
CA THR A 102 -20.67 22.60 -31.26
C THR A 102 -20.53 23.35 -29.94
N PRO A 103 -21.62 23.63 -29.18
CA PRO A 103 -21.51 24.35 -27.91
C PRO A 103 -20.87 23.49 -26.84
N PRO A 104 -20.19 24.10 -25.85
CA PRO A 104 -19.55 23.36 -24.76
C PRO A 104 -20.61 22.86 -23.79
N ASP A 105 -20.77 21.55 -23.75
CA ASP A 105 -21.51 20.88 -22.69
C ASP A 105 -20.80 21.03 -21.36
N SER A 106 -21.61 21.24 -20.33
CA SER A 106 -21.28 21.52 -18.95
C SER A 106 -20.18 20.62 -18.40
N ALA A 107 -19.04 21.20 -18.07
CA ALA A 107 -17.98 20.55 -17.32
C ALA A 107 -18.45 20.25 -15.89
N SER A 108 -19.07 19.08 -15.71
CA SER A 108 -19.14 18.46 -14.39
C SER A 108 -17.71 18.11 -13.99
N SER A 109 -17.31 18.57 -12.81
CA SER A 109 -16.01 18.29 -12.21
C SER A 109 -15.89 16.80 -11.89
N SER A 110 -15.62 15.98 -12.89
CA SER A 110 -15.12 14.65 -12.71
C SER A 110 -13.66 14.80 -12.27
N PHE A 111 -13.44 14.74 -10.98
CA PHE A 111 -12.13 14.56 -10.39
C PHE A 111 -11.52 13.33 -11.06
N ASP A 112 -10.45 13.56 -11.75
CA ASP A 112 -9.85 12.76 -12.80
C ASP A 112 -9.60 11.30 -12.38
N SER A 113 -10.60 10.43 -12.54
CA SER A 113 -10.44 8.96 -12.48
C SER A 113 -9.49 8.46 -13.58
N SER A 114 -9.11 9.30 -14.55
CA SER A 114 -8.15 8.96 -15.60
C SER A 114 -6.70 8.79 -15.12
N LEU A 115 -6.38 9.23 -13.89
CA LEU A 115 -5.10 8.90 -13.24
C LEU A 115 -5.09 7.47 -12.67
N ALA A 116 -6.24 6.82 -12.57
CA ALA A 116 -6.41 5.52 -11.99
C ALA A 116 -6.57 4.41 -13.03
N TYR A 117 -7.08 4.74 -14.18
CA TYR A 117 -7.36 3.80 -15.26
C TYR A 117 -6.65 4.32 -16.51
N GLU A 118 -5.41 3.87 -16.72
CA GLU A 118 -4.78 4.03 -18.03
C GLU A 118 -5.46 3.03 -18.98
N GLU A 119 -5.95 3.51 -20.13
CA GLU A 119 -6.53 2.65 -21.17
C GLU A 119 -5.57 1.51 -21.50
N PRO A 120 -6.07 0.30 -21.86
CA PRO A 120 -5.25 -0.85 -22.19
C PRO A 120 -4.48 -0.57 -23.50
N GLY A 121 -3.36 0.13 -23.36
CA GLY A 121 -2.35 0.29 -24.39
C GLY A 121 -1.24 -0.68 -24.12
N GLN A 122 -1.08 -1.65 -24.99
CA GLN A 122 0.00 -2.64 -25.02
C GLN A 122 0.52 -3.02 -23.63
N ASP A 123 0.15 -4.20 -23.12
CA ASP A 123 0.50 -4.74 -21.79
C ASP A 123 2.02 -4.88 -21.54
N GLY A 124 2.86 -4.00 -22.09
CA GLY A 124 4.32 -3.97 -21.88
C GLY A 124 5.04 -5.29 -22.19
N GLY A 125 4.40 -6.21 -22.93
CA GLY A 125 4.92 -7.54 -23.20
C GLY A 125 4.74 -8.55 -22.05
N TRP A 126 3.89 -8.25 -21.06
CA TRP A 126 3.55 -9.17 -19.98
C TRP A 126 2.47 -10.16 -20.42
N PRO A 127 2.45 -11.41 -19.86
CA PRO A 127 1.34 -12.33 -20.10
C PRO A 127 0.01 -11.67 -19.70
N PRO A 128 -1.02 -11.65 -20.56
CA PRO A 128 -2.31 -11.02 -20.24
C PRO A 128 -2.96 -11.59 -18.98
N GLU A 129 -2.84 -12.90 -18.74
CA GLU A 129 -3.37 -13.56 -17.55
C GLU A 129 -2.64 -13.11 -16.27
N PHE A 130 -1.34 -12.77 -16.37
CA PHE A 130 -0.58 -12.19 -15.26
C PHE A 130 -1.10 -10.78 -14.92
N VAL A 131 -1.30 -9.95 -15.96
CA VAL A 131 -1.80 -8.58 -15.75
C VAL A 131 -3.22 -8.60 -15.20
N ASP A 132 -4.07 -9.52 -15.68
CA ASP A 132 -5.42 -9.74 -15.16
C ASP A 132 -5.41 -10.21 -13.69
N ASP A 133 -4.46 -11.07 -13.33
CA ASP A 133 -4.30 -11.51 -11.95
C ASP A 133 -3.80 -10.39 -11.05
N PHE A 134 -2.83 -9.62 -11.53
CA PHE A 134 -2.31 -8.46 -10.80
C PHE A 134 -3.40 -7.40 -10.56
N GLU A 135 -4.17 -7.04 -11.59
CA GLU A 135 -5.28 -6.09 -11.49
C GLU A 135 -6.37 -6.57 -10.52
N SER A 136 -6.57 -7.89 -10.41
CA SER A 136 -7.55 -8.47 -9.48
C SER A 136 -7.13 -8.40 -8.01
N ARG A 137 -5.90 -7.96 -7.71
CA ARG A 137 -5.46 -7.78 -6.31
C ARG A 137 -6.03 -6.49 -5.76
N ILE A 138 -6.64 -6.59 -4.57
CA ILE A 138 -7.20 -5.42 -3.89
C ILE A 138 -6.05 -4.53 -3.42
N TRP A 139 -6.12 -3.27 -3.80
CA TRP A 139 -5.14 -2.23 -3.55
C TRP A 139 -5.70 -1.11 -2.69
N MET A 140 -5.29 -1.05 -1.44
CA MET A 140 -5.60 0.07 -0.55
C MET A 140 -4.51 1.13 -0.67
N THR A 141 -4.93 2.37 -0.85
CA THR A 141 -4.04 3.52 -1.05
C THR A 141 -4.37 4.65 -0.07
N TYR A 142 -3.53 5.66 0.00
CA TYR A 142 -3.83 6.87 0.76
C TYR A 142 -5.22 7.42 0.42
N ARG A 143 -5.91 7.89 1.44
CA ARG A 143 -7.24 8.50 1.31
C ARG A 143 -7.27 9.89 1.90
N THR A 144 -8.17 10.71 1.37
CA THR A 144 -8.44 12.06 1.83
C THR A 144 -9.93 12.23 2.09
N ASP A 145 -10.25 13.24 2.89
CA ASP A 145 -11.63 13.66 3.15
C ASP A 145 -12.49 12.60 3.88
N PHE A 146 -11.85 11.71 4.65
CA PHE A 146 -12.55 10.84 5.59
C PHE A 146 -12.86 11.55 6.92
N GLU A 147 -13.74 10.95 7.74
CA GLU A 147 -14.05 11.45 9.07
C GLU A 147 -12.76 11.64 9.89
N PRO A 148 -12.51 12.84 10.45
CA PRO A 148 -11.23 13.14 11.09
C PRO A 148 -10.93 12.22 12.27
N ILE A 149 -9.77 11.58 12.25
CA ILE A 149 -9.23 10.84 13.40
C ILE A 149 -8.70 11.87 14.40
N PRO A 150 -9.22 11.92 15.65
CA PRO A 150 -8.81 12.90 16.63
C PRO A 150 -7.31 12.82 16.95
N LYS A 151 -6.67 13.99 17.16
CA LYS A 151 -5.30 14.05 17.66
C LYS A 151 -5.26 13.54 19.12
N SER A 152 -4.17 12.89 19.50
CA SER A 152 -3.96 12.49 20.88
C SER A 152 -3.79 13.71 21.79
N ALA A 153 -4.35 13.63 22.98
CA ALA A 153 -4.15 14.63 24.03
C ALA A 153 -2.81 14.47 24.77
N ASP A 154 -2.08 13.38 24.54
CA ASP A 154 -0.77 13.13 25.15
C ASP A 154 0.26 14.13 24.59
N PRO A 155 0.97 14.89 25.45
CA PRO A 155 2.02 15.83 25.00
C PRO A 155 3.13 15.16 24.17
N ARG A 156 3.40 13.88 24.39
CA ARG A 156 4.41 13.11 23.64
C ARG A 156 3.99 12.84 22.20
N ALA A 157 2.71 12.87 21.88
CA ALA A 157 2.20 12.60 20.54
C ALA A 157 2.81 13.53 19.49
N ALA A 158 3.01 14.82 19.85
CA ALA A 158 3.61 15.78 18.91
C ALA A 158 5.07 15.45 18.56
N SER A 159 5.83 14.87 19.49
CA SER A 159 7.22 14.46 19.24
C SER A 159 7.30 13.16 18.42
N ALA A 160 6.32 12.28 18.52
CA ALA A 160 6.24 11.02 17.76
C ALA A 160 5.90 11.23 16.27
N LEU A 161 5.34 12.39 15.89
CA LEU A 161 5.05 12.70 14.49
C LEU A 161 6.32 13.04 13.71
N SER A 162 6.39 12.62 12.45
CA SER A 162 7.46 13.07 11.54
C SER A 162 7.47 14.59 11.40
N PHE A 163 8.63 15.18 11.05
CA PHE A 163 8.76 16.65 10.90
C PHE A 163 7.72 17.21 9.90
N THR A 164 7.51 16.55 8.78
CA THR A 164 6.52 16.95 7.77
C THR A 164 5.10 16.93 8.33
N MET A 165 4.77 15.94 9.16
CA MET A 165 3.47 15.85 9.82
C MET A 165 3.31 16.93 10.90
N ARG A 166 4.36 17.21 11.69
CA ARG A 166 4.35 18.34 12.66
C ARG A 166 4.10 19.67 11.96
N LEU A 167 4.81 19.92 10.85
CA LEU A 167 4.63 21.16 10.07
C LEU A 167 3.21 21.24 9.51
N LYS A 168 2.71 20.18 8.88
CA LYS A 168 1.35 20.10 8.33
C LYS A 168 0.29 20.34 9.41
N THR A 169 0.45 19.75 10.59
CA THR A 169 -0.49 19.92 11.71
C THR A 169 -0.40 21.28 12.40
N SER A 170 0.74 21.98 12.30
CA SER A 170 0.90 23.34 12.84
C SER A 170 0.22 24.41 11.98
N PHE A 171 0.11 24.19 10.67
CA PHE A 171 -0.59 25.11 9.75
C PHE A 171 -2.08 24.78 9.56
N SER A 172 -2.54 23.66 10.09
CA SER A 172 -3.93 23.22 9.96
C SER A 172 -4.62 23.30 11.32
N ASP A 173 -5.64 24.17 11.44
CA ASP A 173 -6.52 24.26 12.61
C ASP A 173 -7.43 23.04 12.78
N GLN A 174 -7.19 21.97 12.02
CA GLN A 174 -8.01 20.77 12.06
C GLN A 174 -7.85 20.04 13.39
N ASN A 175 -8.96 19.70 14.02
CA ASN A 175 -9.03 18.94 15.27
C ASN A 175 -8.62 17.46 15.13
N GLY A 176 -8.17 17.02 13.94
CA GLY A 176 -7.83 15.64 13.64
C GLY A 176 -7.18 15.47 12.26
N PHE A 177 -6.98 14.22 11.87
CA PHE A 177 -6.43 13.81 10.58
C PHE A 177 -7.56 13.34 9.68
N SER A 178 -7.87 14.07 8.61
CA SER A 178 -8.81 13.68 7.54
C SER A 178 -8.11 13.09 6.31
N SER A 179 -6.79 12.88 6.38
CA SER A 179 -5.97 12.25 5.35
C SER A 179 -4.82 11.49 6.00
N ASP A 180 -4.53 10.32 5.48
CA ASP A 180 -3.38 9.51 5.90
C ASP A 180 -2.13 9.69 5.03
N THR A 181 -2.18 10.64 4.09
CA THR A 181 -1.04 10.98 3.22
C THR A 181 0.19 11.38 4.03
N GLY A 182 1.25 10.58 3.88
CA GLY A 182 2.54 10.80 4.52
C GLY A 182 2.76 10.05 5.84
N TRP A 183 1.77 9.22 6.30
CA TRP A 183 1.94 8.40 7.51
C TRP A 183 1.25 7.01 7.45
N GLY A 184 0.22 6.83 6.62
CA GLY A 184 -0.61 5.64 6.61
C GLY A 184 -0.12 4.48 5.72
N CYS A 185 1.03 4.60 5.02
CA CYS A 185 1.44 3.65 3.97
C CYS A 185 1.52 2.19 4.46
N MET A 186 2.09 1.93 5.63
CA MET A 186 2.19 0.58 6.16
C MET A 186 0.81 0.01 6.55
N ILE A 187 -0.07 0.84 7.11
CA ILE A 187 -1.46 0.43 7.37
C ILE A 187 -2.15 0.06 6.06
N ARG A 188 -2.01 0.87 5.00
CA ARG A 188 -2.61 0.60 3.68
C ARG A 188 -2.04 -0.66 3.03
N SER A 189 -0.72 -0.90 3.15
CA SER A 189 -0.11 -2.16 2.69
C SER A 189 -0.64 -3.36 3.49
N GLY A 190 -0.80 -3.22 4.80
CA GLY A 190 -1.41 -4.25 5.66
C GLY A 190 -2.89 -4.48 5.36
N GLN A 191 -3.68 -3.42 5.10
CA GLN A 191 -5.06 -3.55 4.64
C GLN A 191 -5.15 -4.28 3.31
N SER A 192 -4.24 -3.98 2.36
CA SER A 192 -4.17 -4.69 1.07
C SER A 192 -3.88 -6.18 1.27
N LEU A 193 -2.93 -6.52 2.16
CA LEU A 193 -2.62 -7.90 2.50
C LEU A 193 -3.84 -8.62 3.10
N LEU A 194 -4.49 -8.04 4.11
CA LEU A 194 -5.70 -8.63 4.72
C LEU A 194 -6.85 -8.74 3.72
N ALA A 195 -7.09 -7.71 2.90
CA ALA A 195 -8.15 -7.72 1.90
C ALA A 195 -7.96 -8.83 0.86
N ASN A 196 -6.72 -9.08 0.42
CA ASN A 196 -6.41 -10.18 -0.48
C ASN A 196 -6.52 -11.54 0.21
N ALA A 197 -6.17 -11.69 1.49
CA ALA A 197 -6.42 -12.90 2.25
C ALA A 197 -7.92 -13.22 2.31
N ILE A 198 -8.75 -12.23 2.65
CA ILE A 198 -10.23 -12.37 2.68
C ILE A 198 -10.78 -12.65 1.27
N SER A 199 -10.28 -11.99 0.25
CA SER A 199 -10.68 -12.22 -1.15
C SER A 199 -10.37 -13.65 -1.58
N ILE A 200 -9.17 -14.16 -1.30
CA ILE A 200 -8.79 -15.55 -1.63
C ILE A 200 -9.64 -16.55 -0.85
N THR A 201 -9.95 -16.27 0.42
CA THR A 201 -10.79 -17.15 1.25
C THR A 201 -12.22 -17.20 0.74
N ARG A 202 -12.81 -16.06 0.36
CA ARG A 202 -14.24 -15.97 -0.01
C ARG A 202 -14.51 -16.25 -1.49
N LEU A 203 -13.61 -15.80 -2.38
CA LEU A 203 -13.80 -15.87 -3.84
C LEU A 203 -12.93 -16.93 -4.49
N GLY A 204 -11.95 -17.47 -3.75
CA GLY A 204 -10.94 -18.38 -4.28
C GLY A 204 -9.76 -17.66 -4.94
N ARG A 205 -8.61 -18.36 -5.00
CA ARG A 205 -7.38 -17.80 -5.58
C ARG A 205 -7.49 -17.49 -7.08
N ASP A 206 -8.38 -18.20 -7.77
CA ASP A 206 -8.55 -18.10 -9.23
C ASP A 206 -9.61 -17.08 -9.65
N TRP A 207 -10.21 -16.36 -8.68
CA TRP A 207 -11.09 -15.25 -8.99
C TRP A 207 -10.36 -14.16 -9.79
N ARG A 208 -11.04 -13.63 -10.81
CA ARG A 208 -10.56 -12.52 -11.64
C ARG A 208 -11.65 -11.48 -11.79
N ARG A 209 -11.29 -10.24 -11.55
CA ARG A 209 -12.17 -9.08 -11.69
C ARG A 209 -12.75 -8.97 -13.11
N SER A 210 -11.95 -9.28 -14.13
CA SER A 210 -12.39 -9.27 -15.53
C SER A 210 -13.54 -10.24 -15.84
N LYS A 211 -13.68 -11.32 -15.03
CA LYS A 211 -14.71 -12.36 -15.21
C LYS A 211 -15.93 -12.13 -14.33
N ASP A 212 -15.73 -11.67 -13.11
CA ASP A 212 -16.80 -11.41 -12.13
C ASP A 212 -16.49 -10.14 -11.31
N PRO A 213 -16.79 -8.95 -11.88
CA PRO A 213 -16.43 -7.66 -11.28
C PRO A 213 -17.24 -7.30 -10.04
N ASP A 214 -18.35 -7.98 -9.79
CA ASP A 214 -19.25 -7.68 -8.67
C ASP A 214 -19.01 -8.56 -7.43
N ALA A 215 -18.29 -9.68 -7.58
CA ALA A 215 -18.04 -10.62 -6.50
C ALA A 215 -17.27 -10.02 -5.30
N GLU A 216 -16.45 -9.03 -5.54
CA GLU A 216 -15.65 -8.36 -4.50
C GLU A 216 -16.43 -7.31 -3.70
N ARG A 217 -17.60 -6.85 -4.18
CA ARG A 217 -18.39 -5.80 -3.51
C ARG A 217 -18.62 -6.04 -2.02
N PRO A 218 -18.88 -7.28 -1.54
CA PRO A 218 -19.05 -7.56 -0.11
C PRO A 218 -17.77 -7.40 0.73
N ILE A 219 -16.60 -7.25 0.10
CA ILE A 219 -15.32 -7.05 0.79
C ILE A 219 -15.08 -5.56 1.08
N LEU A 220 -15.51 -4.67 0.20
CA LEU A 220 -15.24 -3.23 0.29
C LEU A 220 -15.74 -2.57 1.58
N PRO A 221 -16.97 -2.87 2.10
CA PRO A 221 -17.44 -2.29 3.36
C PRO A 221 -16.54 -2.58 4.54
N LEU A 222 -15.79 -3.67 4.49
CA LEU A 222 -14.88 -4.06 5.58
C LEU A 222 -13.69 -3.10 5.72
N PHE A 223 -13.31 -2.43 4.63
CA PHE A 223 -12.14 -1.55 4.51
C PHE A 223 -12.50 -0.09 4.21
N ALA A 224 -13.77 0.28 4.23
CA ALA A 224 -14.21 1.65 4.03
C ALA A 224 -13.52 2.61 5.01
N ASP A 225 -13.33 3.88 4.60
CA ASP A 225 -12.65 4.89 5.41
C ASP A 225 -13.62 5.53 6.41
N ASP A 226 -14.27 4.70 7.20
CA ASP A 226 -15.32 5.03 8.17
C ASP A 226 -15.14 4.19 9.44
N PRO A 227 -15.31 4.74 10.65
CA PRO A 227 -15.15 4.00 11.91
C PRO A 227 -16.01 2.73 12.04
N ARG A 228 -17.12 2.66 11.29
CA ARG A 228 -18.01 1.48 11.27
C ARG A 228 -17.41 0.28 10.55
N ALA A 229 -16.49 0.53 9.61
CA ALA A 229 -15.82 -0.55 8.90
C ALA A 229 -14.80 -1.24 9.80
N PRO A 230 -14.87 -2.57 9.98
CA PRO A 230 -14.05 -3.29 10.96
C PRO A 230 -12.54 -3.12 10.71
N TYR A 231 -12.13 -3.04 9.45
CA TYR A 231 -10.72 -2.90 9.05
C TYR A 231 -10.40 -1.52 8.49
N SER A 232 -11.14 -0.49 8.93
CA SER A 232 -10.87 0.90 8.55
C SER A 232 -9.54 1.39 9.11
N LEU A 233 -8.98 2.41 8.45
CA LEU A 233 -7.84 3.16 8.99
C LEU A 233 -8.08 3.62 10.43
N HIS A 234 -9.32 4.07 10.74
CA HIS A 234 -9.72 4.51 12.08
C HIS A 234 -9.52 3.43 13.13
N ASN A 235 -9.94 2.20 12.83
CA ASN A 235 -9.82 1.08 13.77
C ASN A 235 -8.38 0.59 13.91
N PHE A 236 -7.58 0.63 12.83
CA PHE A 236 -6.13 0.38 12.94
C PHE A 236 -5.45 1.39 13.86
N VAL A 237 -5.70 2.69 13.66
CA VAL A 237 -5.13 3.75 14.49
C VAL A 237 -5.60 3.65 15.93
N LYS A 238 -6.89 3.36 16.16
CA LYS A 238 -7.45 3.15 17.50
C LYS A 238 -6.76 1.99 18.21
N HIS A 239 -6.60 0.83 17.55
CA HIS A 239 -5.89 -0.32 18.11
C HIS A 239 -4.43 0.00 18.37
N GLY A 240 -3.76 0.66 17.42
CA GLY A 240 -2.38 1.10 17.57
C GLY A 240 -2.16 2.00 18.80
N ALA A 241 -3.09 2.91 19.04
CA ALA A 241 -3.03 3.80 20.22
C ALA A 241 -3.22 3.05 21.54
N VAL A 242 -4.10 2.03 21.57
CA VAL A 242 -4.43 1.29 22.79
C VAL A 242 -3.41 0.19 23.09
N ALA A 243 -2.94 -0.53 22.06
CA ALA A 243 -2.21 -1.78 22.22
C ALA A 243 -0.78 -1.77 21.67
N CYS A 244 -0.41 -0.79 20.83
CA CYS A 244 0.90 -0.76 20.19
C CYS A 244 1.71 0.51 20.50
N GLY A 245 1.24 1.38 21.41
CA GLY A 245 1.92 2.62 21.78
C GLY A 245 2.05 3.65 20.63
N LYS A 246 1.22 3.53 19.57
CA LYS A 246 1.26 4.40 18.39
C LYS A 246 0.25 5.54 18.49
N TYR A 247 0.66 6.75 18.15
CA TYR A 247 -0.24 7.90 18.15
C TYR A 247 -0.93 8.08 16.79
N PRO A 248 -2.14 8.69 16.74
CA PRO A 248 -2.75 9.09 15.47
C PRO A 248 -1.82 10.00 14.66
N GLY A 249 -1.62 9.68 13.38
CA GLY A 249 -0.70 10.42 12.50
C GLY A 249 0.77 9.96 12.57
N GLU A 250 1.11 9.03 13.45
CA GLU A 250 2.42 8.38 13.53
C GLU A 250 2.56 7.24 12.53
N TRP A 251 3.76 6.97 12.08
CA TRP A 251 4.05 5.82 11.22
C TRP A 251 3.96 4.50 11.99
N PHE A 252 3.26 3.55 11.38
CA PHE A 252 3.21 2.19 11.85
C PHE A 252 4.37 1.39 11.27
N GLY A 253 4.98 0.54 12.10
CA GLY A 253 5.87 -0.50 11.65
C GLY A 253 5.12 -1.78 11.25
N PRO A 254 5.82 -2.78 10.67
CA PRO A 254 5.26 -4.10 10.36
C PRO A 254 4.58 -4.77 11.56
N SER A 255 5.22 -4.72 12.75
CA SER A 255 4.73 -5.31 14.00
C SER A 255 3.41 -4.72 14.47
N ALA A 256 3.32 -3.38 14.57
CA ALA A 256 2.08 -2.72 14.98
C ALA A 256 0.95 -3.00 13.98
N THR A 257 1.27 -3.09 12.69
CA THR A 257 0.32 -3.46 11.64
C THR A 257 -0.15 -4.89 11.79
N ALA A 258 0.75 -5.86 12.04
CA ALA A 258 0.41 -7.27 12.25
C ALA A 258 -0.49 -7.47 13.48
N ARG A 259 -0.13 -6.84 14.62
CA ARG A 259 -0.95 -6.88 15.84
C ARG A 259 -2.34 -6.30 15.61
N SER A 260 -2.44 -5.20 14.86
CA SER A 260 -3.72 -4.60 14.50
C SER A 260 -4.56 -5.52 13.60
N ILE A 261 -3.95 -6.12 12.57
CA ILE A 261 -4.63 -7.09 11.71
C ILE A 261 -5.15 -8.26 12.54
N GLN A 262 -4.31 -8.86 13.38
CA GLN A 262 -4.68 -10.00 14.22
C GLN A 262 -5.86 -9.67 15.15
N ALA A 263 -5.77 -8.56 15.87
CA ALA A 263 -6.82 -8.18 16.81
C ALA A 263 -8.14 -7.86 16.12
N LEU A 264 -8.10 -7.07 15.04
CA LEU A 264 -9.30 -6.65 14.32
C LEU A 264 -9.94 -7.83 13.56
N ALA A 265 -9.15 -8.69 12.91
CA ALA A 265 -9.67 -9.84 12.18
C ALA A 265 -10.28 -10.87 13.13
N ASN A 266 -9.57 -11.25 14.19
CA ASN A 266 -10.08 -12.23 15.15
C ASN A 266 -11.32 -11.75 15.93
N ALA A 267 -11.53 -10.42 15.99
CA ALA A 267 -12.73 -9.85 16.60
C ALA A 267 -13.94 -9.74 15.64
N ASN A 268 -13.72 -9.64 14.34
CA ASN A 268 -14.76 -9.25 13.37
C ASN A 268 -14.99 -10.26 12.25
N GLU A 269 -13.98 -11.08 11.89
CA GLU A 269 -14.08 -12.01 10.78
C GLU A 269 -14.39 -13.42 11.26
N THR A 270 -15.36 -14.06 10.64
CA THR A 270 -15.79 -15.42 10.99
C THR A 270 -15.25 -16.49 10.05
N SER A 271 -14.79 -16.11 8.84
CA SER A 271 -14.30 -17.02 7.81
C SER A 271 -12.77 -17.09 7.72
N LEU A 272 -12.06 -16.26 8.46
CA LEU A 272 -10.60 -16.18 8.48
C LEU A 272 -10.10 -15.96 9.89
N ARG A 273 -9.16 -16.79 10.34
CA ARG A 273 -8.40 -16.58 11.58
C ARG A 273 -7.06 -15.93 11.25
N VAL A 274 -6.44 -15.28 12.22
CA VAL A 274 -5.12 -14.69 12.06
C VAL A 274 -4.21 -15.15 13.20
N TYR A 275 -3.09 -15.77 12.82
CA TYR A 275 -1.96 -16.10 13.68
C TYR A 275 -0.80 -15.17 13.33
N SER A 276 -0.23 -14.49 14.31
CA SER A 276 0.93 -13.62 14.12
C SER A 276 2.10 -14.12 14.95
N THR A 277 3.28 -14.16 14.34
CA THR A 277 4.52 -14.53 15.02
C THR A 277 5.10 -13.38 15.87
N GLY A 278 4.47 -12.19 15.85
CA GLY A 278 5.06 -10.98 16.41
C GLY A 278 6.24 -10.50 15.55
N ASP A 279 7.39 -10.26 16.21
CA ASP A 279 8.59 -9.74 15.55
C ASP A 279 9.65 -10.82 15.28
N LEU A 280 9.33 -12.08 15.55
CA LEU A 280 10.20 -13.22 15.31
C LEU A 280 9.74 -14.01 14.10
N PRO A 281 10.66 -14.62 13.33
CA PRO A 281 10.31 -15.42 12.15
C PRO A 281 9.91 -16.86 12.51
N ASP A 282 9.62 -17.15 13.79
CA ASP A 282 9.38 -18.49 14.30
C ASP A 282 7.87 -18.77 14.37
N VAL A 283 7.43 -19.81 13.68
CA VAL A 283 6.06 -20.33 13.72
C VAL A 283 6.05 -21.60 14.58
N TYR A 284 5.23 -21.59 15.62
CA TYR A 284 5.08 -22.74 16.50
C TYR A 284 3.79 -23.48 16.16
N GLU A 285 3.93 -24.79 15.86
CA GLU A 285 2.82 -25.61 15.37
C GLU A 285 1.69 -25.72 16.40
N ASP A 286 2.00 -25.90 17.66
CA ASP A 286 1.02 -25.94 18.74
C ASP A 286 0.22 -24.61 18.87
N SER A 287 0.92 -23.49 18.82
CA SER A 287 0.31 -22.16 18.89
C SER A 287 -0.50 -21.82 17.63
N PHE A 288 -0.01 -22.25 16.46
CA PHE A 288 -0.75 -22.11 15.20
C PHE A 288 -2.02 -22.96 15.22
N MET A 289 -1.94 -24.24 15.62
CA MET A 289 -3.09 -25.14 15.67
C MET A 289 -4.13 -24.69 16.71
N ALA A 290 -3.71 -24.08 17.82
CA ALA A 290 -4.62 -23.48 18.78
C ALA A 290 -5.48 -22.35 18.18
N VAL A 291 -5.02 -21.71 17.10
CA VAL A 291 -5.78 -20.70 16.34
C VAL A 291 -6.57 -21.35 15.21
N ALA A 292 -5.93 -22.22 14.42
CA ALA A 292 -6.51 -22.80 13.22
C ALA A 292 -7.55 -23.90 13.49
N ASN A 293 -7.36 -24.68 14.56
CA ASN A 293 -8.24 -25.78 14.97
C ASN A 293 -8.40 -25.83 16.50
N PRO A 294 -9.01 -24.80 17.13
CA PRO A 294 -9.04 -24.67 18.59
C PRO A 294 -9.77 -25.80 19.31
N ASP A 295 -10.77 -26.37 18.68
CA ASP A 295 -11.63 -27.41 19.26
C ASP A 295 -11.20 -28.82 18.81
N GLY A 296 -10.25 -28.94 17.91
CA GLY A 296 -9.83 -30.20 17.30
C GLY A 296 -10.85 -30.83 16.33
N GLU A 297 -11.96 -30.12 16.02
CA GLU A 297 -13.05 -30.67 15.20
C GLU A 297 -12.96 -30.20 13.74
N ALA A 298 -12.62 -28.91 13.50
CA ALA A 298 -12.62 -28.34 12.18
C ALA A 298 -11.50 -27.28 12.01
N PHE A 299 -10.67 -27.52 11.01
CA PHE A 299 -9.65 -26.55 10.60
C PHE A 299 -10.31 -25.30 9.99
N GLN A 300 -9.91 -24.13 10.43
CA GLN A 300 -10.40 -22.86 9.90
C GLN A 300 -9.30 -22.19 9.08
N PRO A 301 -9.63 -21.61 7.89
CA PRO A 301 -8.67 -20.86 7.11
C PRO A 301 -7.96 -19.82 7.96
N THR A 302 -6.63 -19.88 8.02
CA THR A 302 -5.83 -19.07 8.93
C THR A 302 -4.73 -18.33 8.17
N LEU A 303 -4.70 -17.01 8.31
CA LEU A 303 -3.64 -16.15 7.81
C LEU A 303 -2.48 -16.15 8.82
N ILE A 304 -1.32 -16.64 8.40
CA ILE A 304 -0.07 -16.50 9.13
C ILE A 304 0.55 -15.16 8.76
N LEU A 305 0.85 -14.35 9.76
CA LEU A 305 1.58 -13.09 9.63
C LEU A 305 2.96 -13.25 10.26
N VAL A 306 4.00 -13.23 9.43
CA VAL A 306 5.40 -13.34 9.87
C VAL A 306 6.04 -11.96 9.83
N GLY A 307 6.27 -11.37 11.00
CA GLY A 307 7.10 -10.18 11.15
C GLY A 307 8.58 -10.57 11.10
N THR A 308 9.38 -9.91 10.29
CA THR A 308 10.81 -10.26 10.16
C THR A 308 11.68 -9.08 9.78
N ARG A 309 12.97 -9.17 10.15
CA ARG A 309 14.01 -8.25 9.72
C ARG A 309 15.19 -9.03 9.12
N LEU A 310 15.39 -8.94 7.82
CA LEU A 310 16.33 -9.76 7.04
C LEU A 310 17.72 -9.11 6.85
N GLY A 311 18.08 -8.15 7.69
CA GLY A 311 19.35 -7.44 7.62
C GLY A 311 19.35 -6.17 8.48
N ILE A 312 20.41 -5.37 8.39
CA ILE A 312 20.54 -4.10 9.14
C ILE A 312 20.00 -2.95 8.26
N ASP A 313 20.76 -2.53 7.25
CA ASP A 313 20.40 -1.43 6.34
C ASP A 313 19.80 -1.91 5.02
N LYS A 314 20.11 -3.16 4.62
CA LYS A 314 19.63 -3.82 3.40
C LYS A 314 19.34 -5.28 3.70
N ILE A 315 18.53 -5.91 2.86
CA ILE A 315 18.35 -7.36 2.90
C ILE A 315 19.72 -8.02 2.69
N ASN A 316 20.03 -8.96 3.56
CA ASN A 316 21.22 -9.80 3.37
C ASN A 316 20.96 -10.76 2.22
N GLN A 317 21.88 -10.83 1.26
CA GLN A 317 21.75 -11.63 0.03
C GLN A 317 21.42 -13.11 0.28
N VAL A 318 21.80 -13.67 1.44
CA VAL A 318 21.49 -15.04 1.81
C VAL A 318 19.98 -15.32 1.91
N TYR A 319 19.15 -14.28 2.08
CA TYR A 319 17.70 -14.37 2.19
C TYR A 319 16.95 -14.05 0.89
N GLU A 320 17.60 -13.47 -0.14
CA GLU A 320 16.94 -12.97 -1.34
C GLU A 320 16.13 -14.07 -2.05
N GLN A 321 16.74 -15.27 -2.23
CA GLN A 321 16.07 -16.39 -2.89
C GLN A 321 14.88 -16.92 -2.08
N ALA A 322 15.02 -16.99 -0.76
CA ALA A 322 13.94 -17.41 0.12
C ALA A 322 12.79 -16.38 0.11
N LEU A 323 13.12 -15.08 0.05
CA LEU A 323 12.11 -14.00 -0.01
C LEU A 323 11.32 -14.05 -1.34
N ILE A 324 12.01 -14.26 -2.47
CA ILE A 324 11.36 -14.46 -3.77
C ILE A 324 10.45 -15.69 -3.72
N ALA A 325 10.94 -16.79 -3.13
CA ALA A 325 10.17 -18.02 -2.99
C ALA A 325 8.88 -17.84 -2.17
N THR A 326 8.84 -16.93 -1.18
CA THR A 326 7.60 -16.65 -0.42
C THR A 326 6.46 -16.16 -1.31
N LEU A 327 6.76 -15.40 -2.37
CA LEU A 327 5.76 -14.92 -3.34
C LEU A 327 5.35 -15.97 -4.36
N GLN A 328 6.13 -17.06 -4.47
CA GLN A 328 5.89 -18.18 -5.39
C GLN A 328 5.13 -19.34 -4.75
N MET A 329 5.06 -19.39 -3.41
CA MET A 329 4.32 -20.42 -2.68
C MET A 329 2.81 -20.30 -2.92
N PRO A 330 2.07 -21.42 -3.11
CA PRO A 330 0.62 -21.41 -3.30
C PRO A 330 -0.16 -20.74 -2.16
N GLN A 331 0.41 -20.71 -0.97
CA GLN A 331 -0.14 -20.08 0.23
C GLN A 331 0.15 -18.59 0.34
N SER A 332 0.94 -18.03 -0.57
CA SER A 332 1.35 -16.61 -0.50
C SER A 332 0.15 -15.65 -0.57
N VAL A 333 0.13 -14.72 0.36
CA VAL A 333 -0.76 -13.55 0.33
C VAL A 333 0.04 -12.25 0.11
N GLY A 334 1.35 -12.34 -0.05
CA GLY A 334 2.23 -11.22 -0.35
C GLY A 334 2.96 -10.67 0.86
N ILE A 335 3.61 -9.53 0.65
CA ILE A 335 4.51 -8.91 1.62
C ILE A 335 4.16 -7.43 1.75
N ALA A 336 3.91 -6.96 2.97
CA ALA A 336 3.88 -5.53 3.28
C ALA A 336 5.27 -5.12 3.81
N GLY A 337 6.01 -4.33 3.04
CA GLY A 337 7.40 -4.02 3.33
C GLY A 337 7.82 -2.65 2.85
N TYR A 338 8.88 -2.11 3.44
CA TYR A 338 9.45 -0.83 3.06
C TYR A 338 10.43 -0.96 1.89
N VAL A 339 10.67 0.14 1.21
CA VAL A 339 11.58 0.26 0.08
C VAL A 339 12.65 1.30 0.40
N ILE A 340 13.89 1.01 0.04
CA ILE A 340 15.01 1.94 0.14
C ILE A 340 14.93 2.87 -1.10
N PRO A 341 14.86 4.20 -0.94
CA PRO A 341 14.84 5.11 -2.06
C PRO A 341 16.08 4.96 -2.95
N PRO A 342 15.92 4.94 -4.29
CA PRO A 342 17.03 4.67 -5.22
C PRO A 342 18.11 5.77 -5.26
N TYR A 343 17.88 6.92 -4.63
CA TYR A 343 18.81 8.05 -4.62
C TYR A 343 19.33 8.34 -3.21
N PRO A 344 20.49 7.77 -2.80
CA PRO A 344 21.04 7.96 -1.47
C PRO A 344 21.35 9.43 -1.14
N ALA A 345 21.66 10.26 -2.13
CA ALA A 345 21.89 11.70 -1.91
C ALA A 345 20.60 12.46 -1.57
N ILE A 346 19.48 12.11 -2.21
CA ILE A 346 18.17 12.68 -1.91
C ILE A 346 17.65 12.09 -0.61
N SER A 347 17.82 10.79 -0.38
CA SER A 347 17.48 10.12 0.87
C SER A 347 18.24 10.73 2.06
N LYS A 348 19.54 11.00 1.90
CA LYS A 348 20.36 11.64 2.94
C LYS A 348 19.93 13.10 3.19
N LEU A 349 19.62 13.85 2.14
CA LEU A 349 19.09 15.21 2.27
C LEU A 349 17.72 15.21 2.99
N TYR A 350 16.85 14.25 2.68
CA TYR A 350 15.56 14.11 3.36
C TYR A 350 15.72 13.62 4.81
N SER A 351 16.63 12.68 5.09
CA SER A 351 16.89 12.23 6.46
C SER A 351 17.54 13.32 7.31
N ASP A 352 18.48 14.06 6.76
CA ASP A 352 19.20 15.13 7.47
C ASP A 352 18.33 16.37 7.72
N VAL A 353 17.40 16.68 6.77
CA VAL A 353 16.51 17.85 6.85
C VAL A 353 15.19 17.52 7.55
N PHE A 354 14.70 16.27 7.47
CA PHE A 354 13.34 15.91 7.88
C PHE A 354 13.26 14.85 9.00
N SER A 355 14.38 14.57 9.69
CA SER A 355 14.42 13.67 10.86
C SER A 355 13.58 12.39 10.69
N GLY A 356 13.92 11.58 9.70
CA GLY A 356 13.26 10.30 9.49
C GLY A 356 13.67 9.69 8.15
N ARG A 357 13.95 8.38 8.12
CA ARG A 357 14.16 7.66 6.86
C ARG A 357 12.89 7.80 6.01
N PRO A 358 12.97 8.25 4.75
CA PRO A 358 11.83 8.23 3.84
C PRO A 358 11.59 6.78 3.38
N SER A 359 11.20 5.90 4.30
CA SER A 359 10.82 4.54 3.97
C SER A 359 9.38 4.54 3.49
N SER A 360 9.18 4.12 2.25
CA SER A 360 7.85 3.99 1.64
C SER A 360 7.41 2.53 1.71
N SER A 361 6.36 2.23 2.47
CA SER A 361 5.80 0.87 2.48
C SER A 361 5.01 0.60 1.21
N HIS A 362 5.18 -0.61 0.65
CA HIS A 362 4.49 -1.11 -0.51
C HIS A 362 3.93 -2.51 -0.23
N TYR A 363 2.94 -2.92 -1.01
CA TYR A 363 2.42 -4.28 -0.93
C TYR A 363 2.90 -5.09 -2.14
N PHE A 364 3.79 -6.05 -1.89
CA PHE A 364 4.39 -6.91 -2.91
C PHE A 364 3.52 -8.14 -3.14
N VAL A 365 3.19 -8.38 -4.40
CA VAL A 365 2.25 -9.44 -4.80
C VAL A 365 2.84 -10.45 -5.78
N GLY A 366 4.05 -10.23 -6.27
CA GLY A 366 4.62 -11.12 -7.28
C GLY A 366 6.11 -10.94 -7.51
N ALA A 367 6.67 -11.80 -8.35
CA ALA A 367 8.09 -11.80 -8.67
C ALA A 367 8.36 -12.30 -10.09
N GLN A 368 9.47 -11.85 -10.71
CA GLN A 368 10.09 -12.45 -11.88
C GLN A 368 11.61 -12.34 -11.74
N GLY A 369 12.30 -13.48 -11.63
CA GLY A 369 13.71 -13.48 -11.29
C GLY A 369 13.96 -12.75 -9.97
N GLN A 370 14.81 -11.73 -9.97
CA GLN A 370 15.12 -10.91 -8.80
C GLN A 370 14.26 -9.65 -8.67
N TRP A 371 13.23 -9.48 -9.51
CA TRP A 371 12.34 -8.33 -9.49
C TRP A 371 11.03 -8.68 -8.81
N LEU A 372 10.61 -7.81 -7.90
CA LEU A 372 9.38 -7.96 -7.12
C LEU A 372 8.33 -6.98 -7.62
N PHE A 373 7.14 -7.46 -7.98
CA PHE A 373 6.00 -6.62 -8.38
C PHE A 373 5.24 -6.14 -7.16
N TYR A 374 4.87 -4.85 -7.16
CA TYR A 374 4.20 -4.23 -6.03
C TYR A 374 3.05 -3.30 -6.40
N LEU A 375 2.15 -3.11 -5.44
CA LEU A 375 1.09 -2.13 -5.42
C LEU A 375 1.52 -0.98 -4.50
N ASP A 376 1.54 0.24 -5.05
CA ASP A 376 2.04 1.44 -4.38
C ASP A 376 0.91 2.22 -3.68
N PRO A 377 0.86 2.29 -2.34
CA PRO A 377 -0.22 2.97 -1.63
C PRO A 377 -0.12 4.51 -1.66
N HIS A 378 0.95 5.10 -2.21
CA HIS A 378 1.23 6.53 -2.13
C HIS A 378 0.43 7.41 -3.11
N HIS A 379 -0.64 6.88 -3.71
CA HIS A 379 -1.56 7.60 -4.57
C HIS A 379 -2.78 8.07 -3.79
N PRO A 380 -2.90 9.37 -3.41
CA PRO A 380 -4.06 9.85 -2.69
C PRO A 380 -5.33 9.74 -3.54
N ARG A 381 -6.41 9.24 -2.94
CA ARG A 381 -7.74 9.13 -3.51
C ARG A 381 -8.78 9.62 -2.50
N PRO A 382 -10.00 9.98 -2.92
CA PRO A 382 -11.09 10.24 -2.00
C PRO A 382 -11.34 9.04 -1.08
N ALA A 383 -11.87 9.30 0.11
CA ALA A 383 -12.26 8.27 1.06
C ALA A 383 -13.19 7.24 0.40
N LEU A 384 -12.95 5.96 0.68
CA LEU A 384 -13.86 4.89 0.28
C LEU A 384 -15.10 4.95 1.20
N PRO A 385 -16.31 5.24 0.64
CA PRO A 385 -17.50 5.39 1.46
C PRO A 385 -17.90 4.06 2.13
N TYR A 386 -18.55 4.14 3.28
CA TYR A 386 -19.15 2.97 3.93
C TYR A 386 -20.60 2.80 3.44
N HIS A 387 -20.90 1.65 2.88
CA HIS A 387 -22.26 1.23 2.50
C HIS A 387 -22.61 -0.08 3.18
N GLU A 388 -23.72 -0.11 3.92
CA GLU A 388 -24.27 -1.36 4.48
C GLU A 388 -24.69 -2.34 3.39
N ASN A 389 -25.24 -1.81 2.29
CA ASN A 389 -25.55 -2.59 1.11
C ASN A 389 -24.37 -2.56 0.12
N PRO A 390 -23.66 -3.68 -0.08
CA PRO A 390 -22.54 -3.75 -1.02
C PRO A 390 -22.90 -3.38 -2.46
N GLY A 391 -24.17 -3.55 -2.86
CA GLY A 391 -24.67 -3.15 -4.18
C GLY A 391 -24.64 -1.64 -4.44
N ALA A 392 -24.50 -0.82 -3.38
CA ALA A 392 -24.43 0.64 -3.51
C ALA A 392 -23.05 1.16 -3.98
N TYR A 393 -22.00 0.34 -3.92
CA TYR A 393 -20.69 0.75 -4.44
C TYR A 393 -20.75 1.01 -5.93
N THR A 394 -20.29 2.20 -6.31
CA THR A 394 -20.20 2.59 -7.73
C THR A 394 -18.99 1.90 -8.39
N LYS A 395 -18.96 1.89 -9.73
CA LYS A 395 -17.78 1.42 -10.46
C LYS A 395 -16.52 2.23 -10.07
N ALA A 396 -16.66 3.53 -9.83
CA ALA A 396 -15.54 4.39 -9.43
C ALA A 396 -14.98 4.01 -8.05
N ASP A 397 -15.84 3.64 -7.08
CA ASP A 397 -15.40 3.17 -5.76
C ASP A 397 -14.59 1.87 -5.91
N ILE A 398 -15.12 0.92 -6.68
CA ILE A 398 -14.46 -0.36 -6.95
C ILE A 398 -13.12 -0.13 -7.66
N ASP A 399 -13.12 0.62 -8.77
CA ASP A 399 -11.90 0.95 -9.54
C ASP A 399 -10.86 1.71 -8.68
N SER A 400 -11.31 2.39 -7.62
CA SER A 400 -10.41 3.05 -6.68
C SER A 400 -9.57 2.09 -5.84
N CYS A 401 -9.90 0.80 -5.83
CA CYS A 401 -9.22 -0.25 -5.09
C CYS A 401 -8.44 -1.21 -6.00
N HIS A 402 -8.22 -0.83 -7.26
CA HIS A 402 -7.47 -1.64 -8.23
C HIS A 402 -6.57 -0.79 -9.10
N THR A 403 -5.56 -1.43 -9.69
CA THR A 403 -4.68 -0.83 -10.70
C THR A 403 -4.14 -1.89 -11.64
N ARG A 404 -4.12 -1.57 -12.93
CA ARG A 404 -3.46 -2.39 -13.94
C ARG A 404 -1.98 -1.99 -14.11
N ARG A 405 -1.59 -0.84 -13.57
CA ARG A 405 -0.24 -0.31 -13.70
C ARG A 405 0.76 -1.15 -12.93
N LEU A 406 1.60 -1.87 -13.65
CA LEU A 406 2.67 -2.66 -13.08
C LEU A 406 3.79 -1.76 -12.56
N ARG A 407 4.36 -2.16 -11.43
CA ARG A 407 5.58 -1.61 -10.86
C ARG A 407 6.42 -2.73 -10.31
N HIS A 408 7.72 -2.62 -10.46
CA HIS A 408 8.65 -3.57 -9.87
C HIS A 408 9.90 -2.88 -9.35
N LEU A 409 10.59 -3.55 -8.44
CA LEU A 409 11.91 -3.17 -7.96
C LEU A 409 12.77 -4.41 -7.77
N HIS A 410 14.08 -4.21 -7.71
CA HIS A 410 15.00 -5.30 -7.40
C HIS A 410 14.90 -5.69 -5.92
N VAL A 411 14.97 -6.99 -5.60
CA VAL A 411 14.84 -7.48 -4.21
C VAL A 411 15.84 -6.84 -3.26
N GLY A 412 17.05 -6.51 -3.72
CA GLY A 412 18.07 -5.82 -2.94
C GLY A 412 17.76 -4.35 -2.59
N ASP A 413 16.70 -3.76 -3.17
CA ASP A 413 16.23 -2.39 -2.89
C ASP A 413 15.13 -2.36 -1.82
N MET A 414 14.73 -3.52 -1.29
CA MET A 414 13.81 -3.59 -0.16
C MET A 414 14.52 -3.28 1.16
N ASP A 415 13.82 -2.59 2.05
CA ASP A 415 14.20 -2.49 3.47
C ASP A 415 14.11 -3.88 4.12
N PRO A 416 15.01 -4.22 5.05
CA PRO A 416 15.00 -5.53 5.68
C PRO A 416 13.77 -5.81 6.55
N SER A 417 13.02 -4.80 7.00
CA SER A 417 11.85 -4.97 7.88
C SER A 417 10.57 -5.11 7.08
N MET A 418 9.82 -6.20 7.31
CA MET A 418 8.62 -6.52 6.54
C MET A 418 7.64 -7.42 7.29
N LEU A 419 6.44 -7.51 6.77
CA LEU A 419 5.38 -8.41 7.18
C LEU A 419 5.02 -9.32 6.01
N ILE A 420 5.21 -10.63 6.18
CA ILE A 420 4.92 -11.64 5.16
C ILE A 420 3.62 -12.36 5.52
N GLY A 421 2.70 -12.52 4.56
CA GLY A 421 1.43 -13.20 4.75
C GLY A 421 1.36 -14.54 4.01
N PHE A 422 0.87 -15.59 4.71
CA PHE A 422 0.54 -16.88 4.13
C PHE A 422 -0.86 -17.30 4.57
N LEU A 423 -1.69 -17.74 3.65
CA LEU A 423 -3.02 -18.27 3.94
C LEU A 423 -2.99 -19.79 3.92
N ILE A 424 -3.28 -20.40 5.05
CA ILE A 424 -3.40 -21.83 5.23
C ILE A 424 -4.90 -22.16 5.30
N ARG A 425 -5.40 -22.96 4.38
CA ARG A 425 -6.83 -23.22 4.22
C ARG A 425 -7.31 -24.48 4.94
N ASP A 426 -6.42 -25.47 5.04
CA ASP A 426 -6.66 -26.78 5.63
C ASP A 426 -5.36 -27.42 6.11
N GLU A 427 -5.43 -28.63 6.65
CA GLU A 427 -4.27 -29.37 7.16
C GLU A 427 -3.29 -29.79 6.05
N ASP A 428 -3.80 -30.16 4.87
CA ASP A 428 -2.95 -30.51 3.72
C ASP A 428 -2.14 -29.28 3.25
N ASP A 429 -2.78 -28.10 3.28
CA ASP A 429 -2.15 -26.82 2.93
C ASP A 429 -1.08 -26.43 3.96
N TRP A 430 -1.32 -26.74 5.25
CA TRP A 430 -0.34 -26.57 6.32
C TRP A 430 0.91 -27.43 6.10
N ASP A 431 0.73 -28.72 5.82
CA ASP A 431 1.86 -29.63 5.62
C ASP A 431 2.67 -29.29 4.36
N MET A 432 1.98 -28.88 3.28
CA MET A 432 2.62 -28.36 2.08
C MET A 432 3.43 -27.09 2.35
N TRP A 433 2.84 -26.13 3.06
CA TRP A 433 3.51 -24.89 3.38
C TRP A 433 4.73 -25.11 4.29
N LYS A 434 4.57 -25.91 5.34
CA LYS A 434 5.64 -26.31 6.27
C LYS A 434 6.82 -26.97 5.52
N SER A 435 6.51 -27.85 4.59
CA SER A 435 7.54 -28.45 3.72
C SER A 435 8.20 -27.40 2.84
N SER A 436 7.44 -26.49 2.23
CA SER A 436 7.95 -25.48 1.31
C SER A 436 8.89 -24.48 1.99
N VAL A 437 8.56 -23.97 3.18
CA VAL A 437 9.42 -23.02 3.91
C VAL A 437 10.73 -23.65 4.40
N ASN A 438 10.74 -24.96 4.65
CA ASN A 438 11.94 -25.70 5.07
C ASN A 438 12.87 -26.05 3.90
N HIS A 439 12.39 -26.04 2.65
CA HIS A 439 13.16 -26.45 1.46
C HIS A 439 13.49 -25.28 0.53
N VAL A 440 13.44 -24.04 1.02
CA VAL A 440 13.82 -22.86 0.23
C VAL A 440 15.32 -22.85 -0.10
N GLN A 441 15.66 -22.29 -1.25
CA GLN A 441 17.05 -22.01 -1.58
C GLN A 441 17.58 -20.83 -0.75
N GLY A 442 18.82 -20.94 -0.27
CA GLY A 442 19.43 -19.93 0.61
C GLY A 442 19.09 -20.19 2.07
N LYS A 443 19.09 -19.10 2.86
CA LYS A 443 18.73 -19.16 4.28
C LYS A 443 17.23 -19.01 4.43
N ALA A 444 16.59 -19.94 5.14
CA ALA A 444 15.16 -19.86 5.44
C ALA A 444 14.83 -18.55 6.20
N ILE A 445 13.70 -17.95 5.84
CA ILE A 445 13.16 -16.77 6.53
C ILE A 445 12.27 -17.17 7.69
N VAL A 446 11.50 -18.25 7.50
CA VAL A 446 10.55 -18.76 8.49
C VAL A 446 11.10 -20.05 9.06
N ASN A 447 11.09 -20.17 10.38
CA ASN A 447 11.41 -21.41 11.07
C ASN A 447 10.10 -22.02 11.62
N VAL A 448 9.89 -23.30 11.42
CA VAL A 448 8.71 -23.99 11.98
C VAL A 448 9.20 -24.97 13.03
N SER A 449 8.68 -24.82 14.25
CA SER A 449 9.00 -25.68 15.41
C SER A 449 7.73 -26.26 16.01
N ALA A 450 7.81 -27.44 16.63
CA ALA A 450 6.64 -28.09 17.17
C ALA A 450 6.01 -27.36 18.37
N HIS A 451 6.85 -26.77 19.21
CA HIS A 451 6.40 -26.19 20.48
C HIS A 451 6.97 -24.79 20.69
N ASP A 452 6.14 -23.89 21.22
CA ASP A 452 6.55 -22.57 21.69
C ASP A 452 7.35 -22.69 23.00
N PRO A 453 8.64 -22.32 23.03
CA PRO A 453 9.45 -22.38 24.23
C PRO A 453 8.95 -21.45 25.35
N ALA A 454 8.13 -20.45 25.04
CA ALA A 454 7.53 -19.55 26.02
C ALA A 454 6.34 -20.16 26.77
N MET A 455 5.68 -21.19 26.22
CA MET A 455 4.53 -21.85 26.85
C MET A 455 4.86 -22.55 28.18
N GLY A 456 6.14 -22.73 28.52
CA GLY A 456 6.59 -23.34 29.78
C GLY A 456 7.16 -22.34 30.79
N LEU A 457 7.19 -21.04 30.50
CA LEU A 457 7.79 -20.02 31.39
C LEU A 457 6.70 -19.26 32.16
N PRO A 458 6.93 -18.92 33.46
CA PRO A 458 6.02 -18.06 34.23
C PRO A 458 5.88 -16.70 33.50
N SER A 459 4.65 -16.21 33.48
CA SER A 459 4.20 -15.02 32.69
C SER A 459 4.96 -13.70 32.90
N GLY A 460 5.88 -13.61 33.87
CA GLY A 460 6.68 -12.41 34.16
C GLY A 460 7.86 -12.15 33.18
N ARG A 461 8.10 -13.04 32.22
CA ARG A 461 9.24 -12.88 31.30
C ARG A 461 8.80 -12.43 29.88
N ALA A 462 7.52 -12.56 29.55
CA ALA A 462 6.97 -12.05 28.31
C ALA A 462 6.92 -10.51 28.28
N GLU A 463 6.68 -9.87 29.43
CA GLU A 463 6.69 -8.40 29.56
C GLU A 463 8.09 -7.78 29.37
N ALA A 464 9.16 -8.52 29.68
CA ALA A 464 10.53 -8.03 29.56
C ALA A 464 11.03 -7.94 28.10
N ILE A 465 10.37 -8.63 27.15
CA ILE A 465 10.72 -8.58 25.72
C ILE A 465 10.08 -7.36 25.08
N ASP A 466 8.87 -6.97 25.51
CA ASP A 466 8.19 -5.76 25.04
C ASP A 466 8.91 -4.46 25.46
N GLU A 467 9.65 -4.47 26.59
CA GLU A 467 10.44 -3.29 27.04
C GLU A 467 11.69 -3.04 26.16
N VAL A 468 12.25 -4.06 25.51
CA VAL A 468 13.44 -3.90 24.66
C VAL A 468 13.10 -3.23 23.32
N GLU A 469 11.90 -3.40 22.80
CA GLU A 469 11.46 -2.73 21.56
C GLU A 469 11.34 -1.21 21.70
N THR A 470 10.91 -0.74 22.89
CA THR A 470 10.80 0.70 23.15
C THR A 470 12.17 1.40 23.25
N LEU A 471 13.23 0.65 23.52
CA LEU A 471 14.62 1.19 23.63
C LEU A 471 15.35 1.26 22.28
N SER A 472 14.95 0.48 21.27
CA SER A 472 15.60 0.49 19.96
C SER A 472 15.19 1.65 19.07
N ASP A 473 14.01 2.23 19.30
CA ASP A 473 13.53 3.40 18.56
C ASP A 473 14.03 4.75 19.18
N ASP A 474 14.51 4.72 20.45
CA ASP A 474 14.96 5.93 21.16
C ASP A 474 16.50 6.15 21.11
N ALA A 475 17.28 5.21 20.55
CA ALA A 475 18.74 5.29 20.57
C ALA A 475 19.35 6.40 19.70
N ASP A 476 18.57 7.08 18.87
CA ASP A 476 19.05 8.19 18.02
C ASP A 476 18.87 9.59 18.64
N THR A 477 18.45 9.68 19.93
CA THR A 477 18.15 10.99 20.56
C THR A 477 19.27 11.51 21.47
N VAL A 478 20.38 10.77 21.67
CA VAL A 478 21.46 11.19 22.57
C VAL A 478 22.81 11.19 21.87
N LEU A 479 23.05 12.12 20.97
CA LEU A 479 24.35 12.69 20.66
C LEU A 479 24.19 14.11 20.12
N GLY A 480 23.80 15.03 21.01
CA GLY A 480 23.88 16.46 20.81
C GLY A 480 24.81 17.05 21.86
N ILE A 481 26.08 17.12 21.55
CA ILE A 481 27.04 18.15 22.03
C ILE A 481 27.95 18.48 20.85
#